data_d3e280be87ef7a19e91299675c4a4b80
#
_entry.id   d3e280be87ef7a19e91299675c4a4b80
#
_cell.length_a   1.000
_cell.length_b   1.000
_cell.length_c   1.000
_cell.angle_alpha   90.00
_cell.angle_beta   90.00
_cell.angle_gamma   90.00
#
_symmetry.space_group_name_H-M   'P 1'
#
loop_
_entity.id
_entity.type
_entity.pdbx_description
1 polymer ?
#
loop_
_entity_poly.entity_id
_entity_poly.type
_entity_poly.pdbx_seq_one_letter_code
_entity_poly.pdbx_strand_id
1 'polypeptide(L)'
;MTKNHITGVLSVTAIITEKVYEEQQKNERISKFFKTFEISKAVKASGFYKRKGTSPVVLLKYVFSLVFRNSNIYLATRNNSSEGKSKNTIYRFLNSKAYNWGRLLYSVALNLIAFLLPLTSEQRENVLIVDDTLYSRSRSKKVDMLSKVYDHNTNKYVKGFKLLTLAWSDGNTTVPFAYQPTVSTNEKMIINSIPENLDKRTREYRLRKAAQTNPVDAMFSLLDKTNLSLLKVKYLLFDSWFAFPSVIMKARQYGLDVVCMLKRMYRVYYTYKGKNYNLKDLYNHVPHNRRGEIIASVKVKIHNQENQEAEAKIVFLRSNKKNDDWIALLSTDVDLDDKEIIRIYAKRWNIEVLFKISKHYLKLDTELESRSFESLYAHCAIVFLRYMMLAYESRISEDERTCGELFFLICNELRDISYLQALVILLNVVFTQAGNEGVLDNAQITHLISIFISTIPLFIWNTLDF
;
A
#
# COMPACT_ATOMS: atom_id res chain seq x y z
N MET A 1 -8.55 48.03 35.14
CA MET A 1 -7.21 47.72 34.60
C MET A 1 -6.94 46.22 34.36
N THR A 2 -7.87 45.33 34.64
CA THR A 2 -7.64 43.85 34.60
C THR A 2 -7.93 43.14 33.27
N LYS A 3 -8.67 43.76 32.35
CA LYS A 3 -9.01 43.11 31.07
C LYS A 3 -7.89 43.13 30.00
N ASN A 4 -7.00 44.11 30.02
CA ASN A 4 -5.94 44.23 29.01
C ASN A 4 -4.69 43.38 29.31
N HIS A 5 -4.48 42.93 30.56
CA HIS A 5 -3.35 42.04 30.90
C HIS A 5 -3.59 40.57 30.43
N ILE A 6 -4.84 40.12 30.53
CA ILE A 6 -5.19 38.71 30.11
C ILE A 6 -5.06 38.52 28.60
N THR A 7 -5.40 39.53 27.79
CA THR A 7 -5.29 39.47 26.33
C THR A 7 -3.84 39.42 25.82
N GLY A 8 -2.89 40.06 26.48
CA GLY A 8 -1.47 40.06 26.11
C GLY A 8 -0.78 38.69 26.33
N VAL A 9 -1.03 38.06 27.48
CA VAL A 9 -0.46 36.75 27.81
C VAL A 9 -1.04 35.65 26.91
N LEU A 10 -2.35 35.66 26.65
CA LEU A 10 -3.00 34.72 25.73
C LEU A 10 -2.47 34.86 24.31
N SER A 11 -2.13 36.07 23.84
CA SER A 11 -1.61 36.26 22.46
C SER A 11 -0.18 35.76 22.32
N VAL A 12 0.69 35.92 23.29
CA VAL A 12 2.08 35.44 23.27
C VAL A 12 2.12 33.92 23.35
N THR A 13 1.29 33.33 24.21
CA THR A 13 1.17 31.88 24.38
C THR A 13 0.59 31.21 23.10
N ALA A 14 -0.41 31.84 22.47
CA ALA A 14 -0.96 31.37 21.21
C ALA A 14 0.09 31.41 20.10
N ILE A 15 0.88 32.47 19.98
CA ILE A 15 1.94 32.65 18.98
C ILE A 15 3.04 31.59 19.13
N ILE A 16 3.45 31.28 20.38
CA ILE A 16 4.49 30.29 20.66
C ILE A 16 3.97 28.89 20.36
N THR A 17 2.75 28.56 20.81
CA THR A 17 2.11 27.27 20.51
C THR A 17 1.93 27.07 19.00
N GLU A 18 1.54 28.13 18.29
CA GLU A 18 1.39 28.13 16.85
C GLU A 18 2.72 27.96 16.13
N LYS A 19 3.79 28.67 16.52
CA LYS A 19 5.13 28.55 15.96
C LYS A 19 5.75 27.17 16.21
N VAL A 20 5.70 26.66 17.44
CA VAL A 20 6.18 25.32 17.79
C VAL A 20 5.40 24.27 17.01
N TYR A 21 4.08 24.43 16.89
CA TYR A 21 3.23 23.54 16.11
C TYR A 21 3.53 23.61 14.60
N GLU A 22 3.78 24.80 14.04
CA GLU A 22 4.14 24.98 12.64
C GLU A 22 5.51 24.39 12.31
N GLU A 23 6.52 24.53 13.17
CA GLU A 23 7.85 23.92 12.97
C GLU A 23 7.81 22.40 13.09
N GLN A 24 7.09 21.86 14.08
CA GLN A 24 6.84 20.42 14.20
C GLN A 24 6.15 19.85 12.96
N GLN A 25 5.16 20.57 12.41
CA GLN A 25 4.47 20.17 11.19
C GLN A 25 5.38 20.20 9.95
N LYS A 26 6.39 21.08 9.92
CA LYS A 26 7.33 21.17 8.78
C LYS A 26 8.32 20.00 8.75
N ASN A 27 8.71 19.51 9.92
CA ASN A 27 9.82 18.56 10.07
C ASN A 27 9.33 17.10 10.26
N GLU A 28 8.06 16.89 10.62
CA GLU A 28 7.49 15.55 10.77
C GLU A 28 7.53 14.76 9.45
N ARG A 29 8.03 13.51 9.48
CA ARG A 29 8.14 12.62 8.30
C ARG A 29 6.84 12.47 7.52
N ILE A 30 5.70 12.35 8.22
CA ILE A 30 4.38 12.26 7.59
C ILE A 30 4.09 13.55 6.80
N SER A 31 4.37 14.73 7.37
CA SER A 31 4.18 16.03 6.71
C SER A 31 5.07 16.17 5.48
N LYS A 32 6.33 15.76 5.60
CA LYS A 32 7.31 15.74 4.53
C LYS A 32 6.86 14.85 3.38
N PHE A 33 6.41 13.62 3.67
CA PHE A 33 5.85 12.71 2.68
C PHE A 33 4.64 13.32 1.96
N PHE A 34 3.69 13.90 2.72
CA PHE A 34 2.51 14.54 2.14
C PHE A 34 2.86 15.72 1.23
N LYS A 35 3.88 16.50 1.57
CA LYS A 35 4.36 17.64 0.78
C LYS A 35 5.12 17.16 -0.46
N THR A 36 6.09 16.28 -0.30
CA THR A 36 6.97 15.78 -1.38
C THR A 36 6.17 15.14 -2.52
N PHE A 37 5.15 14.33 -2.19
CA PHE A 37 4.35 13.64 -3.19
C PHE A 37 3.03 14.35 -3.51
N GLU A 38 2.90 15.63 -3.14
CA GLU A 38 1.77 16.49 -3.49
C GLU A 38 0.40 15.87 -3.14
N ILE A 39 0.31 15.15 -2.01
CA ILE A 39 -0.90 14.40 -1.64
C ILE A 39 -2.12 15.32 -1.58
N SER A 40 -1.97 16.59 -1.18
CA SER A 40 -3.07 17.56 -1.19
C SER A 40 -3.65 17.82 -2.59
N LYS A 41 -2.80 17.84 -3.63
CA LYS A 41 -3.25 17.97 -5.03
C LYS A 41 -3.93 16.67 -5.49
N ALA A 42 -3.34 15.52 -5.18
CA ALA A 42 -3.90 14.21 -5.53
C ALA A 42 -5.28 13.99 -4.88
N VAL A 43 -5.47 14.39 -3.61
CA VAL A 43 -6.76 14.36 -2.90
C VAL A 43 -7.80 15.17 -3.65
N LYS A 44 -7.51 16.44 -4.01
CA LYS A 44 -8.42 17.30 -4.78
C LYS A 44 -8.75 16.69 -6.15
N ALA A 45 -7.74 16.25 -6.91
CA ALA A 45 -7.90 15.64 -8.23
C ALA A 45 -8.71 14.32 -8.19
N SER A 46 -8.75 13.66 -7.05
CA SER A 46 -9.51 12.41 -6.83
C SER A 46 -10.95 12.63 -6.33
N GLY A 47 -11.45 13.88 -6.38
CA GLY A 47 -12.82 14.21 -6.04
C GLY A 47 -13.10 14.32 -4.54
N PHE A 48 -12.06 14.49 -3.71
CA PHE A 48 -12.22 14.68 -2.29
C PHE A 48 -12.55 16.14 -2.00
N TYR A 49 -13.82 16.45 -1.97
CA TYR A 49 -14.34 17.79 -1.73
C TYR A 49 -15.31 17.83 -0.55
N LYS A 50 -15.23 18.88 0.27
CA LYS A 50 -16.14 19.15 1.37
C LYS A 50 -16.37 20.64 1.50
N ARG A 51 -17.65 21.06 1.55
CA ARG A 51 -18.01 22.49 1.61
C ARG A 51 -17.79 23.09 2.99
N LYS A 52 -18.03 22.33 4.07
CA LYS A 52 -17.95 22.81 5.47
C LYS A 52 -17.27 21.78 6.37
N GLY A 53 -16.63 22.26 7.43
CA GLY A 53 -15.94 21.45 8.45
C GLY A 53 -14.53 21.02 8.05
N THR A 54 -13.96 20.03 8.74
CA THR A 54 -12.58 19.59 8.58
C THR A 54 -12.30 19.14 7.13
N SER A 55 -11.21 19.65 6.55
CA SER A 55 -10.84 19.34 5.17
C SER A 55 -10.50 17.86 4.98
N PRO A 56 -10.71 17.28 3.77
CA PRO A 56 -10.36 15.89 3.49
C PRO A 56 -8.87 15.57 3.68
N VAL A 57 -7.97 16.50 3.40
CA VAL A 57 -6.53 16.32 3.57
C VAL A 57 -6.17 16.16 5.05
N VAL A 58 -6.76 17.00 5.92
CA VAL A 58 -6.57 16.92 7.38
C VAL A 58 -7.12 15.59 7.91
N LEU A 59 -8.30 15.15 7.43
CA LEU A 59 -8.88 13.86 7.83
C LEU A 59 -8.02 12.69 7.33
N LEU A 60 -7.51 12.77 6.12
CA LEU A 60 -6.60 11.76 5.58
C LEU A 60 -5.32 11.68 6.42
N LYS A 61 -4.65 12.82 6.68
CA LYS A 61 -3.44 12.86 7.51
C LYS A 61 -3.69 12.31 8.90
N TYR A 62 -4.83 12.68 9.51
CA TYR A 62 -5.23 12.17 10.82
C TYR A 62 -5.38 10.64 10.82
N VAL A 63 -6.21 10.07 9.93
CA VAL A 63 -6.41 8.60 9.85
C VAL A 63 -5.09 7.90 9.49
N PHE A 64 -4.31 8.48 8.59
CA PHE A 64 -3.00 7.97 8.20
C PHE A 64 -2.05 7.83 9.40
N SER A 65 -2.03 8.80 10.31
CA SER A 65 -1.12 8.80 11.46
C SER A 65 -1.52 7.83 12.59
N LEU A 66 -2.77 7.36 12.64
CA LEU A 66 -3.28 6.57 13.78
C LEU A 66 -2.48 5.31 14.06
N VAL A 67 -2.07 4.57 13.05
CA VAL A 67 -1.30 3.33 13.23
C VAL A 67 0.07 3.59 13.86
N PHE A 68 0.71 4.70 13.51
CA PHE A 68 1.99 5.11 14.06
C PHE A 68 1.87 5.65 15.51
N ARG A 69 0.67 6.10 15.89
CA ARG A 69 0.33 6.48 17.28
C ARG A 69 -0.14 5.26 18.10
N ASN A 70 0.07 4.06 17.60
CA ASN A 70 -0.41 2.81 18.19
C ASN A 70 -1.92 2.85 18.55
N SER A 71 -2.71 3.50 17.71
CA SER A 71 -4.12 3.78 17.89
C SER A 71 -4.95 3.35 16.68
N ASN A 72 -6.24 3.36 16.83
CA ASN A 72 -7.22 3.19 15.76
C ASN A 72 -8.37 4.18 15.92
N ILE A 73 -9.29 4.23 14.95
CA ILE A 73 -10.40 5.19 14.97
C ILE A 73 -11.24 5.08 16.25
N TYR A 74 -11.47 3.86 16.74
CA TYR A 74 -12.26 3.63 17.94
C TYR A 74 -11.55 4.18 19.20
N LEU A 75 -10.30 3.81 19.41
CA LEU A 75 -9.51 4.28 20.57
C LEU A 75 -9.33 5.79 20.55
N ALA A 76 -8.97 6.34 19.40
CA ALA A 76 -8.76 7.78 19.23
C ALA A 76 -10.01 8.62 19.51
N THR A 77 -11.20 8.10 19.20
CA THR A 77 -12.47 8.81 19.46
C THR A 77 -13.03 8.58 20.85
N ARG A 78 -12.66 7.47 21.53
CA ARG A 78 -13.07 7.18 22.91
C ARG A 78 -12.38 8.07 23.92
N ASN A 79 -11.11 8.32 23.74
CA ASN A 79 -10.26 9.03 24.71
C ASN A 79 -10.33 10.57 24.62
N ASN A 80 -11.31 11.13 23.91
CA ASN A 80 -11.41 12.58 23.62
C ASN A 80 -10.11 13.22 23.06
N SER A 81 -9.11 12.40 22.73
CA SER A 81 -7.82 12.81 22.15
C SER A 81 -7.94 13.13 20.65
N SER A 82 -9.16 13.23 20.14
CA SER A 82 -9.44 13.31 18.71
C SER A 82 -9.23 14.69 18.08
N GLU A 83 -8.45 15.58 18.72
CA GLU A 83 -8.22 16.93 18.17
C GLU A 83 -9.50 17.57 17.59
N GLY A 84 -10.65 17.38 18.27
CA GLY A 84 -11.97 17.86 17.84
C GLY A 84 -12.63 17.09 16.70
N LYS A 85 -12.11 15.92 16.26
CA LYS A 85 -12.68 15.13 15.16
C LYS A 85 -13.59 14.03 15.68
N SER A 86 -14.90 14.15 15.49
CA SER A 86 -15.87 13.13 15.91
C SER A 86 -15.74 11.84 15.08
N LYS A 87 -16.05 10.70 15.72
CA LYS A 87 -16.17 9.38 15.08
C LYS A 87 -17.00 9.44 13.79
N ASN A 88 -18.13 10.13 13.84
CA ASN A 88 -19.02 10.26 12.69
C ASN A 88 -18.38 11.03 11.53
N THR A 89 -17.55 12.05 11.80
CA THR A 89 -16.83 12.79 10.75
C THR A 89 -15.83 11.89 10.03
N ILE A 90 -15.11 11.05 10.77
CA ILE A 90 -14.13 10.12 10.20
C ILE A 90 -14.83 9.04 9.37
N TYR A 91 -15.89 8.41 9.90
CA TYR A 91 -16.61 7.38 9.13
C TYR A 91 -17.33 7.94 7.92
N ARG A 92 -17.91 9.17 7.95
CA ARG A 92 -18.44 9.83 6.75
C ARG A 92 -17.36 10.09 5.70
N PHE A 93 -16.15 10.42 6.12
CA PHE A 93 -15.01 10.59 5.21
C PHE A 93 -14.64 9.27 4.53
N LEU A 94 -14.50 8.18 5.28
CA LEU A 94 -14.16 6.86 4.74
C LEU A 94 -15.29 6.26 3.88
N ASN A 95 -16.54 6.50 4.24
CA ASN A 95 -17.74 5.99 3.55
C ASN A 95 -18.19 6.86 2.37
N SER A 96 -17.43 7.91 2.03
CA SER A 96 -17.87 8.82 0.97
C SER A 96 -17.89 8.12 -0.39
N LYS A 97 -19.05 8.10 -1.01
CA LYS A 97 -19.29 7.53 -2.35
C LYS A 97 -18.63 8.35 -3.46
N ALA A 98 -18.35 9.63 -3.21
CA ALA A 98 -17.74 10.54 -4.18
C ALA A 98 -16.22 10.37 -4.28
N TYR A 99 -15.53 9.91 -3.23
CA TYR A 99 -14.09 9.89 -3.14
C TYR A 99 -13.46 8.73 -3.91
N ASN A 100 -12.54 9.05 -4.83
CA ASN A 100 -11.86 8.05 -5.65
C ASN A 100 -10.52 7.63 -5.01
N TRP A 101 -10.59 6.71 -4.05
CA TRP A 101 -9.43 6.18 -3.36
C TRP A 101 -8.42 5.49 -4.27
N GLY A 102 -8.90 4.74 -5.28
CA GLY A 102 -8.01 4.11 -6.27
C GLY A 102 -7.25 5.14 -7.09
N ARG A 103 -7.91 6.25 -7.52
CA ARG A 103 -7.25 7.34 -8.24
C ARG A 103 -6.26 8.08 -7.34
N LEU A 104 -6.60 8.29 -6.07
CA LEU A 104 -5.69 8.89 -5.10
C LEU A 104 -4.41 8.06 -4.96
N LEU A 105 -4.56 6.74 -4.70
CA LEU A 105 -3.41 5.83 -4.59
C LEU A 105 -2.55 5.87 -5.86
N TYR A 106 -3.18 5.73 -7.03
CA TYR A 106 -2.48 5.74 -8.30
C TYR A 106 -1.70 7.04 -8.54
N SER A 107 -2.31 8.20 -8.26
CA SER A 107 -1.65 9.50 -8.43
C SER A 107 -0.42 9.65 -7.54
N VAL A 108 -0.52 9.24 -6.27
CA VAL A 108 0.63 9.30 -5.33
C VAL A 108 1.70 8.28 -5.73
N ALA A 109 1.29 7.09 -6.18
CA ALA A 109 2.22 6.07 -6.68
C ALA A 109 3.02 6.56 -7.89
N LEU A 110 2.36 7.23 -8.84
CA LEU A 110 3.06 7.82 -10.00
C LEU A 110 4.09 8.87 -9.58
N ASN A 111 3.75 9.74 -8.63
CA ASN A 111 4.69 10.74 -8.13
C ASN A 111 5.90 10.07 -7.45
N LEU A 112 5.67 9.03 -6.66
CA LEU A 112 6.73 8.26 -6.02
C LEU A 112 7.59 7.52 -7.06
N ILE A 113 6.98 6.83 -8.02
CA ILE A 113 7.72 6.13 -9.09
C ILE A 113 8.56 7.13 -9.90
N ALA A 114 8.01 8.28 -10.27
CA ALA A 114 8.74 9.32 -10.96
C ALA A 114 9.96 9.83 -10.17
N PHE A 115 9.84 9.89 -8.83
CA PHE A 115 10.94 10.20 -7.92
C PHE A 115 11.99 9.09 -7.89
N LEU A 116 11.58 7.81 -7.94
CA LEU A 116 12.47 6.65 -7.84
C LEU A 116 13.21 6.33 -9.14
N LEU A 117 12.60 6.62 -10.29
CA LEU A 117 13.19 6.29 -11.61
C LEU A 117 14.61 6.83 -11.81
N PRO A 118 14.96 8.09 -11.46
CA PRO A 118 16.33 8.59 -11.56
C PRO A 118 17.30 7.91 -10.58
N LEU A 119 16.82 7.32 -9.49
CA LEU A 119 17.61 6.60 -8.49
C LEU A 119 17.82 5.13 -8.85
N THR A 120 17.22 4.68 -9.95
CA THR A 120 17.30 3.30 -10.44
C THR A 120 18.38 3.23 -11.53
N SER A 121 19.34 2.30 -11.41
CA SER A 121 20.37 2.14 -12.42
C SER A 121 19.77 1.67 -13.76
N GLU A 122 20.32 2.10 -14.89
CA GLU A 122 19.89 1.70 -16.23
C GLU A 122 19.93 0.17 -16.49
N GLN A 123 20.74 -0.54 -15.73
CA GLN A 123 20.87 -2.00 -15.80
C GLN A 123 19.76 -2.75 -15.08
N ARG A 124 18.82 -2.05 -14.42
CA ARG A 124 17.70 -2.66 -13.68
C ARG A 124 16.42 -2.56 -14.49
N GLU A 125 15.82 -3.70 -14.77
CA GLU A 125 14.48 -3.74 -15.34
C GLU A 125 13.44 -3.43 -14.27
N ASN A 126 12.58 -2.48 -14.56
CA ASN A 126 11.37 -2.24 -13.80
C ASN A 126 10.31 -3.28 -14.18
N VAL A 127 9.63 -3.77 -13.18
CA VAL A 127 8.62 -4.82 -13.36
C VAL A 127 7.29 -4.42 -12.75
N LEU A 128 6.22 -4.96 -13.31
CA LEU A 128 4.92 -5.04 -12.65
C LEU A 128 4.79 -6.39 -11.97
N ILE A 129 4.24 -6.39 -10.77
CA ILE A 129 3.97 -7.60 -10.00
C ILE A 129 2.49 -7.64 -9.68
N VAL A 130 1.87 -8.79 -9.91
CA VAL A 130 0.47 -9.04 -9.56
C VAL A 130 0.40 -10.19 -8.59
N ASP A 131 -0.32 -9.98 -7.49
CA ASP A 131 -0.63 -11.03 -6.53
C ASP A 131 -1.86 -10.65 -5.70
N ASP A 132 -2.44 -11.60 -4.99
CA ASP A 132 -3.53 -11.35 -4.05
C ASP A 132 -3.16 -11.74 -2.62
N THR A 133 -3.79 -11.08 -1.66
CA THR A 133 -3.68 -11.47 -0.26
C THR A 133 -5.04 -11.55 0.40
N LEU A 134 -5.17 -12.43 1.40
CA LEU A 134 -6.37 -12.52 2.21
C LEU A 134 -6.56 -11.25 3.05
N TYR A 135 -7.74 -10.64 2.95
CA TYR A 135 -8.23 -9.62 3.87
C TYR A 135 -9.31 -10.26 4.75
N SER A 136 -8.91 -10.70 5.94
CA SER A 136 -9.76 -11.50 6.83
C SER A 136 -10.87 -10.68 7.49
N ARG A 137 -12.07 -11.25 7.58
CA ARG A 137 -13.24 -10.77 8.33
C ARG A 137 -13.94 -11.92 9.06
N SER A 138 -13.17 -12.82 9.65
CA SER A 138 -13.62 -14.10 10.19
C SER A 138 -14.77 -13.98 11.21
N ARG A 139 -14.73 -12.93 12.07
CA ARG A 139 -15.77 -12.68 13.09
C ARG A 139 -17.00 -11.94 12.57
N SER A 140 -16.95 -11.42 11.35
CA SER A 140 -18.01 -10.58 10.80
C SER A 140 -19.16 -11.39 10.24
N LYS A 141 -20.39 -10.80 10.33
CA LYS A 141 -21.63 -11.35 9.71
C LYS A 141 -22.28 -10.33 8.78
N LYS A 142 -22.16 -9.03 9.07
CA LYS A 142 -22.89 -7.93 8.44
C LYS A 142 -21.98 -6.99 7.63
N VAL A 143 -20.78 -7.42 7.27
CA VAL A 143 -19.91 -6.64 6.39
C VAL A 143 -20.45 -6.75 4.97
N ASP A 144 -20.57 -5.62 4.31
CA ASP A 144 -21.05 -5.48 2.95
C ASP A 144 -20.12 -6.26 1.97
N MET A 145 -20.70 -6.95 1.00
CA MET A 145 -19.98 -7.80 0.05
C MET A 145 -19.20 -8.98 0.68
N LEU A 146 -19.48 -9.35 1.93
CA LEU A 146 -18.76 -10.44 2.61
C LEU A 146 -18.95 -11.77 1.89
N SER A 147 -17.88 -12.50 1.67
CA SER A 147 -17.89 -13.84 1.10
C SER A 147 -16.95 -14.79 1.83
N LYS A 148 -17.07 -16.10 1.56
CA LYS A 148 -16.06 -17.08 1.93
C LYS A 148 -15.03 -17.17 0.81
N VAL A 149 -13.78 -16.93 1.12
CA VAL A 149 -12.63 -17.01 0.21
C VAL A 149 -11.66 -18.07 0.70
N TYR A 150 -10.97 -18.73 -0.23
CA TYR A 150 -10.03 -19.80 0.11
C TYR A 150 -8.72 -19.20 0.62
N ASP A 151 -8.26 -19.65 1.78
CA ASP A 151 -6.97 -19.31 2.36
C ASP A 151 -5.99 -20.46 2.11
N HIS A 152 -5.00 -20.21 1.25
CA HIS A 152 -3.98 -21.19 0.88
C HIS A 152 -3.03 -21.55 2.04
N ASN A 153 -2.88 -20.66 3.04
CA ASN A 153 -2.00 -20.92 4.18
C ASN A 153 -2.61 -21.94 5.15
N THR A 154 -3.92 -21.85 5.37
CA THR A 154 -4.64 -22.73 6.30
C THR A 154 -5.41 -23.84 5.58
N ASN A 155 -5.45 -23.84 4.24
CA ASN A 155 -6.22 -24.75 3.39
C ASN A 155 -7.72 -24.80 3.77
N LYS A 156 -8.30 -23.64 4.14
CA LYS A 156 -9.69 -23.51 4.59
C LYS A 156 -10.39 -22.33 3.93
N TYR A 157 -11.71 -22.41 3.83
CA TYR A 157 -12.53 -21.26 3.49
C TYR A 157 -12.75 -20.36 4.71
N VAL A 158 -12.39 -19.10 4.60
CA VAL A 158 -12.54 -18.08 5.64
C VAL A 158 -13.40 -16.92 5.14
N LYS A 159 -14.07 -16.22 6.06
CA LYS A 159 -14.85 -15.01 5.70
C LYS A 159 -13.90 -13.85 5.46
N GLY A 160 -14.08 -13.16 4.35
CA GLY A 160 -13.24 -12.02 4.00
C GLY A 160 -13.29 -11.69 2.51
N PHE A 161 -12.19 -11.15 2.05
CA PHE A 161 -11.95 -10.72 0.67
C PHE A 161 -10.56 -11.18 0.25
N LYS A 162 -10.34 -11.32 -1.05
CA LYS A 162 -9.01 -11.37 -1.63
C LYS A 162 -8.66 -9.96 -2.13
N LEU A 163 -7.55 -9.41 -1.69
CA LEU A 163 -7.08 -8.10 -2.11
C LEU A 163 -6.07 -8.29 -3.26
N LEU A 164 -6.59 -8.25 -4.49
CA LEU A 164 -5.76 -8.23 -5.69
C LEU A 164 -5.01 -6.90 -5.73
N THR A 165 -3.70 -6.96 -5.97
CA THR A 165 -2.83 -5.79 -5.96
C THR A 165 -1.89 -5.83 -7.14
N LEU A 166 -1.74 -4.66 -7.80
CA LEU A 166 -0.71 -4.42 -8.78
C LEU A 166 0.34 -3.49 -8.16
N ALA A 167 1.60 -3.91 -8.23
CA ALA A 167 2.73 -3.16 -7.72
C ALA A 167 3.81 -2.98 -8.79
N TRP A 168 4.44 -1.82 -8.80
CA TRP A 168 5.67 -1.54 -9.54
C TRP A 168 6.87 -1.90 -8.66
N SER A 169 7.95 -2.40 -9.26
CA SER A 169 9.21 -2.60 -8.54
C SER A 169 10.42 -2.45 -9.44
N ASP A 170 11.47 -1.81 -8.92
CA ASP A 170 12.82 -1.76 -9.51
C ASP A 170 13.75 -2.87 -8.95
N GLY A 171 13.20 -3.73 -8.09
CA GLY A 171 13.94 -4.75 -7.37
C GLY A 171 14.35 -4.36 -5.94
N ASN A 172 14.54 -3.06 -5.66
CA ASN A 172 14.83 -2.54 -4.32
C ASN A 172 13.59 -1.98 -3.63
N THR A 173 12.78 -1.24 -4.37
CA THR A 173 11.58 -0.58 -3.85
C THR A 173 10.36 -1.13 -4.55
N THR A 174 9.29 -1.35 -3.80
CA THR A 174 8.00 -1.80 -4.32
C THR A 174 6.95 -0.75 -4.04
N VAL A 175 6.17 -0.39 -5.06
CA VAL A 175 5.14 0.66 -4.99
C VAL A 175 3.80 0.08 -5.43
N PRO A 176 2.86 -0.18 -4.51
CA PRO A 176 1.50 -0.61 -4.87
C PRO A 176 0.75 0.57 -5.51
N PHE A 177 0.27 0.42 -6.74
CA PHE A 177 -0.37 1.52 -7.47
C PHE A 177 -1.83 1.27 -7.82
N ALA A 178 -2.28 0.02 -7.83
CA ALA A 178 -3.67 -0.34 -8.06
C ALA A 178 -4.07 -1.55 -7.22
N TYR A 179 -5.33 -1.62 -6.84
CA TYR A 179 -5.87 -2.72 -6.04
C TYR A 179 -7.37 -2.88 -6.26
N GLN A 180 -7.83 -4.10 -6.01
CA GLN A 180 -9.25 -4.45 -6.04
C GLN A 180 -9.54 -5.52 -4.99
N PRO A 181 -10.33 -5.22 -3.93
CA PRO A 181 -10.89 -6.27 -3.11
C PRO A 181 -11.86 -7.11 -3.94
N THR A 182 -11.63 -8.41 -4.02
CA THR A 182 -12.48 -9.34 -4.76
C THR A 182 -13.18 -10.30 -3.80
N VAL A 183 -14.36 -10.75 -4.19
CA VAL A 183 -15.18 -11.73 -3.48
C VAL A 183 -15.25 -13.03 -4.26
N SER A 184 -15.79 -14.07 -3.68
CA SER A 184 -15.99 -15.32 -4.40
C SER A 184 -16.91 -15.11 -5.60
N THR A 185 -16.57 -15.71 -6.74
CA THR A 185 -17.44 -15.80 -7.92
C THR A 185 -18.51 -16.88 -7.78
N ASN A 186 -18.34 -17.79 -6.80
CA ASN A 186 -19.33 -18.82 -6.51
C ASN A 186 -20.41 -18.27 -5.58
N GLU A 187 -21.64 -18.20 -6.09
CA GLU A 187 -22.81 -17.66 -5.34
C GLU A 187 -23.02 -18.32 -3.99
N LYS A 188 -22.77 -19.63 -3.86
CA LYS A 188 -22.88 -20.39 -2.61
C LYS A 188 -21.90 -19.90 -1.52
N MET A 189 -20.86 -19.20 -1.90
CA MET A 189 -19.84 -18.64 -1.01
C MET A 189 -20.09 -17.18 -0.66
N ILE A 190 -21.04 -16.50 -1.32
CA ILE A 190 -21.41 -15.11 -1.04
C ILE A 190 -22.29 -15.11 0.21
N ILE A 191 -21.92 -14.28 1.21
CA ILE A 191 -22.70 -14.11 2.44
C ILE A 191 -23.60 -12.86 2.31
N ASN A 192 -23.04 -11.76 1.81
CA ASN A 192 -23.77 -10.52 1.60
C ASN A 192 -23.54 -10.04 0.16
N SER A 193 -24.59 -10.03 -0.64
CA SER A 193 -24.59 -9.61 -2.05
C SER A 193 -24.69 -8.09 -2.21
N ILE A 194 -24.63 -7.62 -3.46
CA ILE A 194 -24.94 -6.23 -3.81
C ILE A 194 -26.42 -5.97 -3.49
N PRO A 195 -26.76 -4.86 -2.77
CA PRO A 195 -28.14 -4.52 -2.53
C PRO A 195 -28.92 -4.31 -3.85
N GLU A 196 -30.10 -4.92 -3.97
CA GLU A 196 -30.92 -4.88 -5.20
C GLU A 196 -31.37 -3.46 -5.58
N ASN A 197 -31.59 -2.61 -4.58
CA ASN A 197 -32.03 -1.22 -4.75
C ASN A 197 -30.90 -0.24 -5.08
N LEU A 198 -29.65 -0.72 -5.26
CA LEU A 198 -28.53 0.14 -5.55
C LEU A 198 -28.54 0.60 -7.02
N ASP A 199 -28.55 1.90 -7.27
CA ASP A 199 -28.52 2.47 -8.63
C ASP A 199 -27.25 2.06 -9.37
N LYS A 200 -27.43 1.33 -10.48
CA LYS A 200 -26.37 0.75 -11.32
C LYS A 200 -25.46 1.79 -11.95
N ARG A 201 -25.91 3.05 -12.07
CA ARG A 201 -25.10 4.16 -12.65
C ARG A 201 -24.10 4.72 -11.65
N THR A 202 -24.25 4.42 -10.36
CA THR A 202 -23.40 4.96 -9.30
C THR A 202 -22.02 4.32 -9.28
N ARG A 203 -21.04 5.07 -8.75
CA ARG A 203 -19.71 4.53 -8.49
C ARG A 203 -19.73 3.41 -7.45
N GLU A 204 -20.63 3.51 -6.48
CA GLU A 204 -20.86 2.53 -5.43
C GLU A 204 -21.22 1.16 -6.02
N TYR A 205 -22.16 1.11 -6.98
CA TYR A 205 -22.50 -0.12 -7.68
C TYR A 205 -21.33 -0.66 -8.50
N ARG A 206 -20.64 0.21 -9.27
CA ARG A 206 -19.51 -0.19 -10.11
C ARG A 206 -18.36 -0.77 -9.29
N LEU A 207 -18.10 -0.24 -8.09
CA LEU A 207 -17.07 -0.75 -7.19
C LEU A 207 -17.40 -2.16 -6.69
N ARG A 208 -18.67 -2.41 -6.31
CA ARG A 208 -19.14 -3.74 -5.88
C ARG A 208 -19.16 -4.74 -7.03
N LYS A 209 -19.60 -4.28 -8.22
CA LYS A 209 -19.60 -5.14 -9.42
C LYS A 209 -18.18 -5.57 -9.80
N ALA A 210 -17.21 -4.65 -9.71
CA ALA A 210 -15.80 -4.95 -9.90
C ALA A 210 -15.26 -5.96 -8.88
N ALA A 211 -15.79 -5.95 -7.64
CA ALA A 211 -15.40 -6.93 -6.63
C ALA A 211 -15.89 -8.36 -6.94
N GLN A 212 -16.97 -8.52 -7.72
CA GLN A 212 -17.49 -9.83 -8.15
C GLN A 212 -16.84 -10.36 -9.43
N THR A 213 -15.95 -9.59 -10.03
CA THR A 213 -15.19 -10.00 -11.22
C THR A 213 -14.14 -11.05 -10.82
N ASN A 214 -13.90 -12.05 -11.69
CA ASN A 214 -12.82 -13.00 -11.41
C ASN A 214 -11.45 -12.29 -11.37
N PRO A 215 -10.47 -12.82 -10.64
CA PRO A 215 -9.20 -12.12 -10.43
C PRO A 215 -8.42 -11.82 -11.72
N VAL A 216 -8.51 -12.65 -12.76
CA VAL A 216 -7.84 -12.42 -14.06
C VAL A 216 -8.44 -11.19 -14.75
N ASP A 217 -9.77 -11.13 -14.86
CA ASP A 217 -10.45 -10.00 -15.48
C ASP A 217 -10.30 -8.72 -14.62
N ALA A 218 -10.29 -8.85 -13.29
CA ALA A 218 -10.00 -7.76 -12.40
C ALA A 218 -8.59 -7.19 -12.62
N MET A 219 -7.58 -8.05 -12.78
CA MET A 219 -6.21 -7.66 -13.11
C MET A 219 -6.16 -6.84 -14.41
N PHE A 220 -6.75 -7.32 -15.48
CA PHE A 220 -6.78 -6.61 -16.76
C PHE A 220 -7.58 -5.30 -16.67
N SER A 221 -8.72 -5.31 -15.96
CA SER A 221 -9.47 -4.06 -15.69
C SER A 221 -8.68 -3.01 -14.89
N LEU A 222 -7.71 -3.41 -14.08
CA LEU A 222 -6.78 -2.49 -13.40
C LEU A 222 -5.69 -2.01 -14.37
N LEU A 223 -5.16 -2.89 -15.24
CA LEU A 223 -4.19 -2.52 -16.28
C LEU A 223 -4.79 -1.54 -17.29
N ASP A 224 -6.05 -1.72 -17.72
CA ASP A 224 -6.77 -0.80 -18.63
C ASP A 224 -6.82 0.65 -18.10
N LYS A 225 -6.80 0.82 -16.78
CA LYS A 225 -6.82 2.12 -16.10
C LYS A 225 -5.43 2.69 -15.83
N THR A 226 -4.39 1.96 -16.22
CA THR A 226 -2.99 2.27 -15.92
C THR A 226 -2.30 2.79 -17.17
N ASN A 227 -1.64 3.94 -17.06
CA ASN A 227 -0.76 4.40 -18.12
C ASN A 227 0.63 3.76 -17.95
N LEU A 228 0.86 2.64 -18.64
CA LEU A 228 2.08 1.84 -18.53
C LEU A 228 3.33 2.61 -18.99
N SER A 229 3.20 3.57 -19.91
CA SER A 229 4.34 4.36 -20.40
C SER A 229 4.99 5.21 -19.30
N LEU A 230 4.20 5.64 -18.30
CA LEU A 230 4.71 6.39 -17.15
C LEU A 230 5.45 5.51 -16.15
N LEU A 231 5.19 4.21 -16.14
CA LEU A 231 5.81 3.25 -15.23
C LEU A 231 7.15 2.72 -15.74
N LYS A 232 7.43 2.90 -17.03
CA LYS A 232 8.66 2.41 -17.70
C LYS A 232 8.98 0.96 -17.36
N VAL A 233 7.99 0.08 -17.54
CA VAL A 233 8.09 -1.35 -17.24
C VAL A 233 8.13 -2.18 -18.51
N LYS A 234 8.87 -3.27 -18.46
CA LYS A 234 8.97 -4.25 -19.57
C LYS A 234 8.27 -5.56 -19.21
N TYR A 235 8.31 -5.99 -17.97
CA TYR A 235 7.85 -7.32 -17.55
C TYR A 235 6.68 -7.25 -16.60
N LEU A 236 5.73 -8.21 -16.78
CA LEU A 236 4.66 -8.52 -15.83
C LEU A 236 4.97 -9.84 -15.14
N LEU A 237 5.01 -9.82 -13.81
CA LEU A 237 5.30 -10.99 -12.97
C LEU A 237 4.07 -11.43 -12.21
N PHE A 238 3.80 -12.72 -12.18
CA PHE A 238 2.78 -13.34 -11.35
C PHE A 238 3.13 -14.78 -10.99
N ASP A 239 2.41 -15.31 -10.03
CA ASP A 239 2.58 -16.69 -9.62
C ASP A 239 1.88 -17.70 -10.57
N SER A 240 1.99 -18.97 -10.25
CA SER A 240 1.41 -20.06 -11.03
C SER A 240 -0.11 -20.04 -11.11
N TRP A 241 -0.79 -19.29 -10.27
CA TRP A 241 -2.25 -19.18 -10.28
C TRP A 241 -2.77 -18.41 -11.51
N PHE A 242 -2.02 -17.41 -11.97
CA PHE A 242 -2.34 -16.63 -13.17
C PHE A 242 -1.69 -17.20 -14.46
N ALA A 243 -0.86 -18.24 -14.38
CA ALA A 243 0.00 -18.72 -15.47
C ALA A 243 -0.74 -19.58 -16.51
N PHE A 244 -1.84 -19.06 -17.04
CA PHE A 244 -2.55 -19.67 -18.16
C PHE A 244 -2.10 -19.07 -19.49
N PRO A 245 -1.97 -19.83 -20.59
CA PRO A 245 -1.58 -19.32 -21.90
C PRO A 245 -2.40 -18.11 -22.36
N SER A 246 -3.72 -18.13 -22.16
CA SER A 246 -4.62 -17.02 -22.49
C SER A 246 -4.30 -15.74 -21.71
N VAL A 247 -3.93 -15.85 -20.44
CA VAL A 247 -3.52 -14.71 -19.58
C VAL A 247 -2.18 -14.16 -20.04
N ILE A 248 -1.21 -15.04 -20.31
CA ILE A 248 0.14 -14.68 -20.78
C ILE A 248 0.03 -13.94 -22.12
N MET A 249 -0.73 -14.47 -23.07
CA MET A 249 -0.88 -13.85 -24.38
C MET A 249 -1.64 -12.53 -24.33
N LYS A 250 -2.68 -12.43 -23.47
CA LYS A 250 -3.39 -11.17 -23.25
C LYS A 250 -2.48 -10.09 -22.64
N ALA A 251 -1.59 -10.45 -21.72
CA ALA A 251 -0.62 -9.51 -21.12
C ALA A 251 0.33 -8.93 -22.21
N ARG A 252 0.72 -9.71 -23.20
CA ARG A 252 1.52 -9.22 -24.34
C ARG A 252 0.82 -8.16 -25.18
N GLN A 253 -0.51 -8.15 -25.24
CA GLN A 253 -1.28 -7.10 -25.94
C GLN A 253 -1.11 -5.73 -25.29
N TYR A 254 -0.71 -5.68 -24.01
CA TYR A 254 -0.34 -4.43 -23.30
C TYR A 254 1.11 -4.01 -23.53
N GLY A 255 1.86 -4.69 -24.39
CA GLY A 255 3.28 -4.44 -24.62
C GLY A 255 4.18 -4.93 -23.48
N LEU A 256 3.69 -5.85 -22.64
CA LEU A 256 4.42 -6.41 -21.51
C LEU A 256 4.87 -7.83 -21.83
N ASP A 257 6.13 -8.13 -21.63
CA ASP A 257 6.60 -9.49 -21.53
C ASP A 257 6.23 -10.09 -20.18
N VAL A 258 5.98 -11.39 -20.16
CA VAL A 258 5.56 -12.11 -18.95
C VAL A 258 6.71 -12.97 -18.46
N VAL A 259 6.99 -12.91 -17.16
CA VAL A 259 7.82 -13.89 -16.48
C VAL A 259 7.03 -14.46 -15.30
N CYS A 260 6.74 -15.77 -15.34
CA CYS A 260 5.88 -16.41 -14.36
C CYS A 260 6.34 -17.82 -14.01
N MET A 261 5.90 -18.33 -12.85
CA MET A 261 6.06 -19.73 -12.51
C MET A 261 4.91 -20.55 -13.11
N LEU A 262 5.24 -21.68 -13.70
CA LEU A 262 4.24 -22.59 -14.27
C LEU A 262 3.75 -23.61 -13.24
N LYS A 263 2.46 -23.96 -13.37
CA LYS A 263 1.85 -25.04 -12.60
C LYS A 263 1.77 -26.30 -13.47
N ARG A 264 2.00 -27.48 -12.88
CA ARG A 264 1.84 -28.78 -13.56
C ARG A 264 0.36 -29.05 -13.79
N MET A 265 -0.15 -28.71 -14.95
CA MET A 265 -1.55 -28.90 -15.36
C MET A 265 -1.63 -29.86 -16.52
N TYR A 266 -2.47 -30.90 -16.42
CA TYR A 266 -2.61 -31.96 -17.47
C TYR A 266 -3.22 -31.45 -18.77
N ARG A 267 -3.99 -30.36 -18.73
CA ARG A 267 -4.73 -29.83 -19.89
C ARG A 267 -4.06 -28.60 -20.52
N VAL A 268 -2.87 -28.23 -20.10
CA VAL A 268 -2.08 -27.12 -20.67
C VAL A 268 -0.92 -27.75 -21.45
N TYR A 269 -0.84 -27.45 -22.74
CA TYR A 269 0.16 -28.00 -23.64
C TYR A 269 1.09 -26.90 -24.14
N TYR A 270 2.32 -27.33 -24.40
CA TYR A 270 3.43 -26.55 -24.93
C TYR A 270 3.94 -27.29 -26.17
N THR A 271 4.07 -26.61 -27.33
CA THR A 271 4.59 -27.22 -28.54
C THR A 271 6.11 -27.12 -28.55
N TYR A 272 6.77 -28.27 -28.58
CA TYR A 272 8.21 -28.42 -28.67
C TYR A 272 8.56 -29.32 -29.82
N LYS A 273 9.40 -28.87 -30.77
CA LYS A 273 9.77 -29.64 -31.99
C LYS A 273 8.57 -30.22 -32.75
N GLY A 274 7.52 -29.43 -32.88
CA GLY A 274 6.30 -29.81 -33.61
C GLY A 274 5.36 -30.76 -32.86
N LYS A 275 5.63 -31.14 -31.61
CA LYS A 275 4.78 -31.99 -30.79
C LYS A 275 4.29 -31.29 -29.55
N ASN A 276 3.06 -31.61 -29.11
CA ASN A 276 2.44 -31.04 -27.94
C ASN A 276 2.71 -31.89 -26.69
N TYR A 277 3.23 -31.27 -25.66
CA TYR A 277 3.54 -31.89 -24.38
C TYR A 277 2.90 -31.06 -23.23
N ASN A 278 2.31 -31.74 -22.25
CA ASN A 278 2.07 -31.05 -20.98
C ASN A 278 3.42 -30.77 -20.25
N LEU A 279 3.41 -29.98 -19.22
CA LEU A 279 4.65 -29.53 -18.58
C LEU A 279 5.51 -30.68 -18.03
N LYS A 280 4.88 -31.73 -17.50
CA LYS A 280 5.59 -32.92 -16.98
C LYS A 280 6.21 -33.76 -18.11
N ASP A 281 5.46 -33.98 -19.18
CA ASP A 281 5.94 -34.74 -20.33
C ASP A 281 7.05 -33.94 -21.04
N LEU A 282 6.91 -32.63 -21.17
CA LEU A 282 7.96 -31.77 -21.71
C LEU A 282 9.26 -31.91 -20.90
N TYR A 283 9.18 -31.84 -19.58
CA TYR A 283 10.34 -32.04 -18.70
C TYR A 283 11.04 -33.37 -19.00
N ASN A 284 10.29 -34.48 -19.15
CA ASN A 284 10.87 -35.81 -19.43
C ASN A 284 11.50 -35.94 -20.83
N HIS A 285 11.12 -35.07 -21.79
CA HIS A 285 11.61 -35.15 -23.18
C HIS A 285 12.77 -34.21 -23.47
N VAL A 286 13.08 -33.27 -22.56
CA VAL A 286 14.19 -32.34 -22.77
C VAL A 286 15.49 -32.87 -22.15
N PRO A 287 16.66 -32.55 -22.71
CA PRO A 287 17.95 -32.91 -22.13
C PRO A 287 18.15 -32.22 -20.76
N HIS A 288 18.60 -32.98 -19.77
CA HIS A 288 18.81 -32.46 -18.42
C HIS A 288 20.28 -32.25 -18.13
N ASN A 289 20.62 -31.09 -17.56
CA ASN A 289 21.91 -30.84 -16.94
C ASN A 289 22.04 -31.62 -15.63
N ARG A 290 23.11 -32.37 -15.49
CA ARG A 290 23.35 -33.18 -14.29
C ARG A 290 23.73 -32.34 -13.06
N ARG A 291 24.31 -31.14 -13.26
CA ARG A 291 24.82 -30.26 -12.20
C ARG A 291 24.25 -28.84 -12.36
N GLY A 292 24.24 -28.07 -11.26
CA GLY A 292 23.78 -26.68 -11.25
C GLY A 292 22.29 -26.54 -10.94
N GLU A 293 21.84 -25.32 -10.80
CA GLU A 293 20.48 -24.92 -10.47
C GLU A 293 19.51 -25.17 -11.66
N ILE A 294 19.97 -24.89 -12.88
CA ILE A 294 19.19 -25.01 -14.10
C ILE A 294 19.29 -26.45 -14.61
N ILE A 295 18.13 -27.14 -14.65
CA ILE A 295 18.03 -28.52 -15.15
C ILE A 295 17.96 -28.52 -16.67
N ALA A 296 17.10 -27.67 -17.25
CA ALA A 296 16.90 -27.57 -18.70
C ALA A 296 16.34 -26.21 -19.07
N SER A 297 16.57 -25.77 -20.30
CA SER A 297 15.99 -24.58 -20.88
C SER A 297 15.58 -24.86 -22.31
N VAL A 298 14.32 -24.50 -22.66
CA VAL A 298 13.77 -24.81 -23.97
C VAL A 298 12.88 -23.68 -24.48
N LYS A 299 12.94 -23.41 -25.78
CA LYS A 299 11.99 -22.57 -26.50
C LYS A 299 10.79 -23.42 -26.92
N VAL A 300 9.58 -22.94 -26.66
CA VAL A 300 8.32 -23.61 -26.94
C VAL A 300 7.33 -22.63 -27.57
N LYS A 301 6.26 -23.11 -28.15
CA LYS A 301 5.10 -22.31 -28.48
C LYS A 301 3.99 -22.57 -27.46
N ILE A 302 3.32 -21.51 -27.02
CA ILE A 302 2.11 -21.54 -26.21
C ILE A 302 0.91 -21.22 -27.09
N HIS A 303 -0.25 -21.78 -26.74
CA HIS A 303 -1.50 -21.61 -27.49
C HIS A 303 -2.60 -21.16 -26.55
N ASN A 304 -3.42 -20.21 -26.99
CA ASN A 304 -4.67 -19.89 -26.30
C ASN A 304 -5.85 -20.74 -26.87
N GLN A 305 -7.04 -20.53 -26.33
CA GLN A 305 -8.26 -21.22 -26.77
C GLN A 305 -8.69 -20.86 -28.20
N GLU A 306 -8.20 -19.75 -28.73
CA GLU A 306 -8.46 -19.26 -30.10
C GLU A 306 -7.41 -19.76 -31.12
N ASN A 307 -6.56 -20.72 -30.71
CA ASN A 307 -5.43 -21.22 -31.47
C ASN A 307 -4.40 -20.17 -31.93
N GLN A 308 -4.37 -19.03 -31.25
CA GLN A 308 -3.28 -18.06 -31.42
C GLN A 308 -2.02 -18.64 -30.79
N GLU A 309 -0.87 -18.43 -31.41
CA GLU A 309 0.43 -18.93 -30.95
C GLU A 309 1.31 -17.76 -30.49
N ALA A 310 2.15 -18.03 -29.49
CA ALA A 310 3.25 -17.17 -29.11
C ALA A 310 4.46 -17.99 -28.67
N GLU A 311 5.65 -17.49 -28.97
CA GLU A 311 6.88 -18.10 -28.49
C GLU A 311 7.08 -17.80 -27.00
N ALA A 312 7.65 -18.77 -26.30
CA ALA A 312 8.03 -18.64 -24.91
C ALA A 312 9.26 -19.52 -24.62
N LYS A 313 10.00 -19.14 -23.60
CA LYS A 313 11.13 -19.91 -23.08
C LYS A 313 10.76 -20.47 -21.71
N ILE A 314 10.97 -21.77 -21.51
CA ILE A 314 10.73 -22.44 -20.23
C ILE A 314 12.08 -22.86 -19.65
N VAL A 315 12.34 -22.46 -18.41
CA VAL A 315 13.53 -22.83 -17.64
C VAL A 315 13.10 -23.71 -16.48
N PHE A 316 13.61 -24.94 -16.46
CA PHE A 316 13.39 -25.90 -15.37
C PHE A 316 14.51 -25.78 -14.35
N LEU A 317 14.13 -25.60 -13.06
CA LEU A 317 15.04 -25.36 -11.94
C LEU A 317 14.90 -26.45 -10.88
N ARG A 318 16.00 -26.79 -10.21
CA ARG A 318 15.97 -27.69 -9.05
C ARG A 318 15.22 -27.02 -7.89
N SER A 319 14.32 -27.76 -7.27
CA SER A 319 13.61 -27.27 -6.09
C SER A 319 14.47 -27.48 -4.82
N ASN A 320 14.63 -26.43 -4.03
CA ASN A 320 15.34 -26.54 -2.74
C ASN A 320 14.51 -27.25 -1.65
N LYS A 321 13.24 -27.59 -1.93
CA LYS A 321 12.31 -28.16 -0.93
C LYS A 321 12.31 -29.68 -0.86
N LYS A 322 12.69 -30.38 -1.95
CA LYS A 322 12.75 -31.84 -2.02
C LYS A 322 13.83 -32.24 -3.01
N ASN A 323 14.62 -33.27 -2.65
CA ASN A 323 15.48 -33.94 -3.62
C ASN A 323 14.61 -34.45 -4.78
N ASP A 324 15.02 -34.22 -6.02
CA ASP A 324 14.35 -34.60 -7.26
C ASP A 324 13.05 -33.86 -7.64
N ASP A 325 12.65 -32.82 -6.93
CA ASP A 325 11.55 -31.96 -7.38
C ASP A 325 12.09 -30.75 -8.17
N TRP A 326 11.24 -30.24 -9.06
CA TRP A 326 11.60 -29.13 -9.94
C TRP A 326 10.46 -28.10 -10.01
N ILE A 327 10.83 -26.87 -10.33
CA ILE A 327 9.92 -25.79 -10.70
C ILE A 327 10.23 -25.35 -12.13
N ALA A 328 9.24 -24.74 -12.79
CA ALA A 328 9.43 -24.21 -14.14
C ALA A 328 9.05 -22.72 -14.18
N LEU A 329 9.94 -21.90 -14.71
CA LEU A 329 9.69 -20.53 -15.05
C LEU A 329 9.47 -20.38 -16.54
N LEU A 330 8.52 -19.54 -16.94
CA LEU A 330 8.27 -19.19 -18.33
C LEU A 330 8.57 -17.70 -18.54
N SER A 331 9.24 -17.39 -19.63
CA SER A 331 9.41 -16.04 -20.16
C SER A 331 8.86 -15.95 -21.58
N THR A 332 8.11 -14.88 -21.89
CA THR A 332 7.74 -14.55 -23.28
C THR A 332 8.84 -13.80 -24.02
N ASP A 333 9.79 -13.21 -23.30
CA ASP A 333 11.04 -12.71 -23.85
C ASP A 333 11.99 -13.92 -23.99
N VAL A 334 12.03 -14.48 -25.21
CA VAL A 334 12.76 -15.72 -25.50
C VAL A 334 14.28 -15.53 -25.63
N ASP A 335 14.74 -14.31 -25.70
CA ASP A 335 16.14 -13.95 -25.86
C ASP A 335 16.83 -13.66 -24.51
N LEU A 336 16.05 -13.56 -23.43
CA LEU A 336 16.61 -13.45 -22.08
C LEU A 336 17.49 -14.66 -21.76
N ASP A 337 18.64 -14.42 -21.12
CA ASP A 337 19.43 -15.46 -20.50
C ASP A 337 18.65 -16.15 -19.36
N ASP A 338 18.91 -17.44 -19.13
CA ASP A 338 18.21 -18.24 -18.13
C ASP A 338 18.38 -17.66 -16.72
N LYS A 339 19.57 -17.17 -16.39
CA LYS A 339 19.84 -16.53 -15.10
C LYS A 339 19.07 -15.21 -14.93
N GLU A 340 18.90 -14.47 -16.03
CA GLU A 340 18.11 -13.24 -16.03
C GLU A 340 16.62 -13.51 -15.80
N ILE A 341 16.08 -14.58 -16.39
CA ILE A 341 14.70 -15.02 -16.12
C ILE A 341 14.53 -15.30 -14.62
N ILE A 342 15.49 -16.00 -14.00
CA ILE A 342 15.46 -16.28 -12.55
C ILE A 342 15.53 -14.99 -11.75
N ARG A 343 16.47 -14.08 -12.08
CA ARG A 343 16.67 -12.80 -11.40
C ARG A 343 15.43 -11.90 -11.48
N ILE A 344 14.82 -11.82 -12.67
CA ILE A 344 13.61 -11.02 -12.87
C ILE A 344 12.44 -11.62 -12.09
N TYR A 345 12.26 -12.95 -12.16
CA TYR A 345 11.18 -13.62 -11.42
C TYR A 345 11.33 -13.47 -9.88
N ALA A 346 12.55 -13.46 -9.38
CA ALA A 346 12.81 -13.28 -7.95
C ALA A 346 12.23 -11.97 -7.40
N LYS A 347 12.12 -10.91 -8.22
CA LYS A 347 11.49 -9.65 -7.83
C LYS A 347 10.02 -9.80 -7.44
N ARG A 348 9.33 -10.87 -7.88
CA ARG A 348 7.96 -11.17 -7.49
C ARG A 348 7.80 -11.29 -5.97
N TRP A 349 8.83 -11.79 -5.28
CA TRP A 349 8.79 -11.93 -3.83
C TRP A 349 8.54 -10.59 -3.09
N ASN A 350 8.85 -9.47 -3.70
CA ASN A 350 8.69 -8.16 -3.10
C ASN A 350 7.22 -7.81 -2.77
N ILE A 351 6.25 -8.36 -3.51
CA ILE A 351 4.83 -8.15 -3.19
C ILE A 351 4.39 -8.93 -1.94
N GLU A 352 5.01 -10.09 -1.68
CA GLU A 352 4.76 -10.85 -0.45
C GLU A 352 5.28 -10.09 0.77
N VAL A 353 6.45 -9.44 0.64
CA VAL A 353 7.02 -8.55 1.67
C VAL A 353 6.09 -7.35 1.91
N LEU A 354 5.57 -6.73 0.84
CA LEU A 354 4.57 -5.66 0.92
C LEU A 354 3.35 -6.10 1.72
N PHE A 355 2.79 -7.28 1.42
CA PHE A 355 1.63 -7.80 2.15
C PHE A 355 1.94 -8.11 3.61
N LYS A 356 3.11 -8.68 3.90
CA LYS A 356 3.56 -8.96 5.26
C LYS A 356 3.65 -7.67 6.09
N ILE A 357 4.30 -6.63 5.56
CA ILE A 357 4.42 -5.32 6.20
C ILE A 357 3.04 -4.69 6.40
N SER A 358 2.20 -4.69 5.36
CA SER A 358 0.85 -4.13 5.39
C SER A 358 -0.02 -4.76 6.47
N LYS A 359 0.06 -6.07 6.66
CA LYS A 359 -0.71 -6.79 7.70
C LYS A 359 -0.10 -6.62 9.08
N HIS A 360 1.19 -6.86 9.22
CA HIS A 360 1.84 -6.94 10.53
C HIS A 360 1.94 -5.56 11.20
N TYR A 361 2.54 -4.60 10.50
CA TYR A 361 2.79 -3.26 11.05
C TYR A 361 1.65 -2.29 10.76
N LEU A 362 1.14 -2.26 9.52
CA LEU A 362 0.18 -1.25 9.08
C LEU A 362 -1.28 -1.65 9.26
N LYS A 363 -1.52 -2.83 9.87
CA LYS A 363 -2.84 -3.30 10.34
C LYS A 363 -3.91 -3.38 9.25
N LEU A 364 -3.54 -3.89 8.05
CA LEU A 364 -4.41 -3.96 6.87
C LEU A 364 -5.76 -4.62 7.16
N ASP A 365 -5.81 -5.69 7.94
CA ASP A 365 -7.02 -6.48 8.22
C ASP A 365 -7.55 -6.35 9.66
N THR A 366 -6.90 -5.55 10.51
CA THR A 366 -7.21 -5.46 11.94
C THR A 366 -7.58 -4.06 12.45
N GLU A 367 -7.19 -2.97 11.75
CA GLU A 367 -7.43 -1.60 12.22
C GLU A 367 -8.89 -1.16 12.04
N LEU A 368 -9.53 -1.55 10.93
CA LEU A 368 -10.85 -1.05 10.56
C LEU A 368 -11.96 -2.03 10.92
N GLU A 369 -12.92 -1.60 11.73
CA GLU A 369 -14.12 -2.37 12.12
C GLU A 369 -15.39 -1.97 11.35
N SER A 370 -15.28 -1.22 10.25
CA SER A 370 -16.42 -0.79 9.45
C SER A 370 -17.12 -1.96 8.75
N ARG A 371 -18.44 -1.80 8.56
CA ARG A 371 -19.26 -2.73 7.77
C ARG A 371 -19.36 -2.35 6.29
N SER A 372 -19.07 -1.10 5.95
CA SER A 372 -19.21 -0.57 4.59
C SER A 372 -18.04 -1.02 3.69
N PHE A 373 -18.36 -1.38 2.46
CA PHE A 373 -17.38 -1.74 1.44
C PHE A 373 -16.53 -0.53 1.03
N GLU A 374 -17.10 0.69 1.03
CA GLU A 374 -16.37 1.93 0.77
C GLU A 374 -15.27 2.18 1.80
N SER A 375 -15.58 2.00 3.09
CA SER A 375 -14.56 2.14 4.14
C SER A 375 -13.46 1.10 4.02
N LEU A 376 -13.78 -0.14 3.65
CA LEU A 376 -12.80 -1.19 3.43
C LEU A 376 -11.89 -0.80 2.26
N TYR A 377 -12.48 -0.36 1.15
CA TYR A 377 -11.76 0.10 -0.02
C TYR A 377 -10.86 1.32 0.31
N ALA A 378 -11.38 2.30 1.07
CA ALA A 378 -10.63 3.45 1.56
C ALA A 378 -9.44 3.04 2.45
N HIS A 379 -9.67 2.10 3.36
CA HIS A 379 -8.65 1.62 4.28
C HIS A 379 -7.47 0.94 3.56
N CYS A 380 -7.75 0.12 2.54
CA CYS A 380 -6.69 -0.47 1.71
C CYS A 380 -5.80 0.61 1.08
N ALA A 381 -6.40 1.69 0.52
CA ALA A 381 -5.63 2.80 -0.02
C ALA A 381 -4.74 3.48 1.05
N ILE A 382 -5.29 3.73 2.24
CA ILE A 382 -4.56 4.38 3.33
C ILE A 382 -3.38 3.51 3.78
N VAL A 383 -3.57 2.20 3.92
CA VAL A 383 -2.49 1.26 4.27
C VAL A 383 -1.41 1.26 3.20
N PHE A 384 -1.77 1.24 1.93
CA PHE A 384 -0.78 1.30 0.85
C PHE A 384 -0.05 2.64 0.77
N LEU A 385 -0.72 3.76 1.07
CA LEU A 385 -0.04 5.06 1.21
C LEU A 385 0.96 5.06 2.38
N ARG A 386 0.61 4.46 3.51
CA ARG A 386 1.54 4.27 4.65
C ARG A 386 2.75 3.42 4.25
N TYR A 387 2.51 2.34 3.51
CA TYR A 387 3.59 1.50 2.99
C TYR A 387 4.53 2.30 2.06
N MET A 388 3.96 3.10 1.15
CA MET A 388 4.76 3.97 0.27
C MET A 388 5.64 4.95 1.05
N MET A 389 5.16 5.49 2.18
CA MET A 389 5.97 6.35 3.03
C MET A 389 7.16 5.59 3.61
N LEU A 390 6.95 4.36 4.14
CA LEU A 390 8.05 3.54 4.64
C LEU A 390 9.05 3.18 3.54
N ALA A 391 8.56 2.83 2.35
CA ALA A 391 9.39 2.52 1.19
C ALA A 391 10.21 3.74 0.71
N TYR A 392 9.63 4.93 0.75
CA TYR A 392 10.31 6.20 0.46
C TYR A 392 11.41 6.48 1.48
N GLU A 393 11.10 6.42 2.77
CA GLU A 393 12.06 6.67 3.87
C GLU A 393 13.25 5.69 3.80
N SER A 394 12.98 4.41 3.54
CA SER A 394 14.03 3.41 3.33
C SER A 394 14.95 3.74 2.15
N ARG A 395 14.39 4.32 1.08
CA ARG A 395 15.13 4.61 -0.15
C ARG A 395 16.02 5.83 -0.06
N ILE A 396 15.56 6.91 0.58
CA ILE A 396 16.26 8.20 0.60
C ILE A 396 17.39 8.28 1.63
N SER A 397 17.28 7.51 2.71
CA SER A 397 18.24 7.60 3.81
C SER A 397 19.45 6.69 3.65
N GLU A 398 19.51 5.89 2.55
CA GLU A 398 20.44 4.75 2.45
C GLU A 398 20.41 3.90 3.74
N ASP A 399 19.24 3.85 4.33
CA ASP A 399 19.01 3.36 5.69
C ASP A 399 18.94 1.84 5.66
N GLU A 400 19.87 1.20 6.29
CA GLU A 400 19.93 -0.27 6.39
C GLU A 400 18.82 -0.84 7.28
N ARG A 401 18.07 0.04 7.99
CA ARG A 401 16.95 -0.39 8.84
C ARG A 401 15.84 -1.07 8.04
N THR A 402 15.28 -2.09 8.62
CA THR A 402 14.11 -2.77 8.06
C THR A 402 12.88 -1.86 8.10
N CYS A 403 11.88 -2.14 7.26
CA CYS A 403 10.60 -1.42 7.33
C CYS A 403 9.94 -1.49 8.71
N GLY A 404 10.20 -2.53 9.51
CA GLY A 404 9.73 -2.65 10.89
C GLY A 404 10.40 -1.64 11.81
N GLU A 405 11.72 -1.49 11.71
CA GLU A 405 12.48 -0.51 12.50
C GLU A 405 12.10 0.91 12.11
N LEU A 406 11.92 1.21 10.83
CA LEU A 406 11.41 2.50 10.37
C LEU A 406 9.99 2.79 10.89
N PHE A 407 9.13 1.78 10.93
CA PHE A 407 7.80 1.91 11.53
C PHE A 407 7.89 2.33 13.01
N PHE A 408 8.73 1.65 13.81
CA PHE A 408 8.91 1.98 15.23
C PHE A 408 9.59 3.33 15.43
N LEU A 409 10.52 3.72 14.54
CA LEU A 409 11.10 5.05 14.57
C LEU A 409 10.02 6.14 14.43
N ILE A 410 9.12 6.00 13.46
CA ILE A 410 8.01 6.94 13.26
C ILE A 410 7.06 6.95 14.45
N CYS A 411 6.79 5.78 15.06
CA CYS A 411 5.99 5.70 16.29
C CYS A 411 6.64 6.46 17.45
N ASN A 412 7.96 6.37 17.63
CA ASN A 412 8.71 7.08 18.65
C ASN A 412 8.68 8.59 18.40
N GLU A 413 8.97 9.02 17.17
CA GLU A 413 8.91 10.43 16.76
C GLU A 413 7.55 11.07 17.10
N LEU A 414 6.44 10.41 16.76
CA LEU A 414 5.10 10.91 17.08
C LEU A 414 4.82 10.94 18.59
N ARG A 415 5.36 10.01 19.35
CA ARG A 415 5.26 10.00 20.81
C ARG A 415 6.03 11.18 21.43
N ASP A 416 7.24 11.41 20.97
CA ASP A 416 8.10 12.49 21.47
C ASP A 416 7.51 13.87 21.15
N ILE A 417 6.96 14.05 19.95
CA ILE A 417 6.17 15.24 19.58
C ILE A 417 4.98 15.43 20.55
N SER A 418 4.27 14.35 20.90
CA SER A 418 3.14 14.41 21.83
C SER A 418 3.56 14.79 23.24
N TYR A 419 4.71 14.34 23.72
CA TYR A 419 5.27 14.75 25.02
C TYR A 419 5.68 16.20 25.02
N LEU A 420 6.32 16.71 23.97
CA LEU A 420 6.68 18.11 23.86
C LEU A 420 5.45 19.02 23.84
N GLN A 421 4.41 18.64 23.09
CA GLN A 421 3.12 19.34 23.08
C GLN A 421 2.50 19.40 24.48
N ALA A 422 2.50 18.29 25.21
CA ALA A 422 2.01 18.25 26.59
C ALA A 422 2.83 19.15 27.51
N LEU A 423 4.16 19.19 27.39
CA LEU A 423 5.04 20.06 28.15
C LEU A 423 4.75 21.52 27.85
N VAL A 424 4.60 21.91 26.59
CA VAL A 424 4.22 23.28 26.19
C VAL A 424 2.88 23.69 26.81
N ILE A 425 1.88 22.83 26.81
CA ILE A 425 0.57 23.08 27.41
C ILE A 425 0.72 23.30 28.94
N LEU A 426 1.49 22.44 29.62
CA LEU A 426 1.72 22.56 31.05
C LEU A 426 2.42 23.88 31.40
N LEU A 427 3.47 24.26 30.67
CA LEU A 427 4.17 25.52 30.85
C LEU A 427 3.24 26.73 30.64
N ASN A 428 2.38 26.67 29.62
CA ASN A 428 1.37 27.70 29.38
C ASN A 428 0.41 27.85 30.55
N VAL A 429 -0.06 26.75 31.14
CA VAL A 429 -0.94 26.78 32.32
C VAL A 429 -0.21 27.45 33.50
N VAL A 430 1.04 27.02 33.75
CA VAL A 430 1.85 27.58 34.88
C VAL A 430 2.11 29.06 34.69
N PHE A 431 2.54 29.51 33.51
CA PHE A 431 2.82 30.95 33.28
C PHE A 431 1.55 31.80 33.31
N THR A 432 0.42 31.27 32.79
CA THR A 432 -0.87 31.97 32.89
C THR A 432 -1.30 32.14 34.34
N GLN A 433 -1.17 31.08 35.15
CA GLN A 433 -1.49 31.12 36.58
C GLN A 433 -0.60 32.11 37.30
N ALA A 434 0.73 32.05 37.09
CA ALA A 434 1.70 32.97 37.71
C ALA A 434 1.44 34.46 37.34
N GLY A 435 1.03 34.71 36.10
CA GLY A 435 0.63 36.04 35.64
C GLY A 435 -0.67 36.53 36.31
N ASN A 436 -1.68 35.66 36.46
CA ASN A 436 -2.95 35.99 37.10
C ASN A 436 -2.81 36.25 38.59
N GLU A 437 -1.91 35.53 39.24
CA GLU A 437 -1.59 35.73 40.67
C GLU A 437 -0.62 36.92 40.92
N GLY A 438 -0.15 37.58 39.87
CA GLY A 438 0.78 38.71 39.97
C GLY A 438 2.20 38.31 40.40
N VAL A 439 2.55 37.04 40.31
CA VAL A 439 3.89 36.51 40.65
C VAL A 439 4.91 36.85 39.57
N LEU A 440 4.48 36.86 38.30
CA LEU A 440 5.30 37.22 37.14
C LEU A 440 4.57 38.28 36.29
N ASP A 441 5.34 39.25 35.79
CA ASP A 441 4.85 40.19 34.80
C ASP A 441 5.01 39.65 33.36
N ASN A 442 4.40 40.31 32.36
CA ASN A 442 4.45 39.88 30.97
C ASN A 442 5.86 39.86 30.39
N ALA A 443 6.77 40.75 30.82
CA ALA A 443 8.15 40.78 30.37
C ALA A 443 8.93 39.58 30.90
N GLN A 444 8.73 39.24 32.16
CA GLN A 444 9.32 38.08 32.81
C GLN A 444 8.83 36.77 32.20
N ILE A 445 7.53 36.66 31.91
CA ILE A 445 6.95 35.48 31.22
C ILE A 445 7.57 35.32 29.82
N THR A 446 7.64 36.43 29.06
CA THR A 446 8.24 36.42 27.73
C THR A 446 9.72 36.00 27.76
N HIS A 447 10.46 36.49 28.75
CA HIS A 447 11.86 36.16 28.97
C HIS A 447 12.04 34.68 29.34
N LEU A 448 11.24 34.13 30.24
CA LEU A 448 11.27 32.72 30.62
C LEU A 448 10.93 31.81 29.45
N ILE A 449 9.98 32.19 28.61
CA ILE A 449 9.64 31.44 27.38
C ILE A 449 10.82 31.46 26.40
N SER A 450 11.51 32.59 26.23
CA SER A 450 12.68 32.66 25.35
C SER A 450 13.85 31.82 25.88
N ILE A 451 14.07 31.78 27.18
CA ILE A 451 15.03 30.90 27.84
C ILE A 451 14.65 29.43 27.59
N PHE A 452 13.39 29.06 27.82
CA PHE A 452 12.93 27.69 27.57
C PHE A 452 13.20 27.23 26.12
N ILE A 453 12.84 28.08 25.16
CA ILE A 453 13.10 27.77 23.75
C ILE A 453 14.60 27.62 23.45
N SER A 454 15.43 28.53 24.01
CA SER A 454 16.88 28.51 23.79
C SER A 454 17.61 27.37 24.53
N THR A 455 17.01 26.82 25.57
CA THR A 455 17.59 25.75 26.41
C THR A 455 17.10 24.36 26.00
N ILE A 456 16.17 24.25 25.03
CA ILE A 456 15.79 22.94 24.48
C ILE A 456 17.04 22.29 23.90
N PRO A 457 17.48 21.12 24.41
CA PRO A 457 18.69 20.48 23.96
C PRO A 457 18.64 20.16 22.46
N LEU A 458 19.80 20.28 21.79
CA LEU A 458 19.92 20.06 20.35
C LEU A 458 19.41 18.68 19.92
N PHE A 459 19.54 17.66 20.79
CA PHE A 459 19.02 16.32 20.51
C PHE A 459 17.49 16.27 20.51
N ILE A 460 16.81 17.12 21.28
CA ILE A 460 15.35 17.27 21.23
C ILE A 460 14.96 18.02 19.94
N TRP A 461 15.69 19.08 19.60
CA TRP A 461 15.53 19.76 18.31
C TRP A 461 15.81 18.82 17.13
N ASN A 462 16.87 18.02 17.18
CA ASN A 462 17.21 17.05 16.15
C ASN A 462 16.22 15.87 16.08
N THR A 463 15.51 15.57 17.17
CA THR A 463 14.38 14.62 17.15
C THR A 463 13.14 15.21 16.46
N LEU A 464 13.09 16.55 16.37
CA LEU A 464 12.05 17.31 15.67
C LEU A 464 12.47 17.70 14.23
N ASP A 465 13.75 17.61 13.90
CA ASP A 465 14.40 18.04 12.65
C ASP A 465 14.58 16.88 11.64
N PHE A 466 13.83 15.82 11.77
CA PHE A 466 13.91 14.68 10.86
C PHE A 466 12.81 14.62 9.82
#